data_3ccb8f1c59bcb3cc581250ea3183fb71
#
_entry.id   3ccb8f1c59bcb3cc581250ea3183fb71
#
_cell.length_a   1.000
_cell.length_b   1.000
_cell.length_c   1.000
_cell.angle_alpha   90.00
_cell.angle_beta   90.00
_cell.angle_gamma   90.00
#
_symmetry.space_group_name_H-M   'P 1'
#
loop_
_entity.id
_entity.type
_entity.pdbx_description
1 polymer ?
#
loop_
_entity_poly.entity_id
_entity_poly.type
_entity_poly.pdbx_seq_one_letter_code
_entity_poly.pdbx_strand_id
1 'polypeptide(L)'
;MNKQKWIILTAALVLIGGVAGLLTRLQSHQKLGRPAVKTTSIPGSRRLQVELPERVLDYTSEAVEVDNTTLGWLPQDTSFGQRRYKAPDGFTASVNVVLMGRDRTSLHKTEFCVEGAGWRIDRMASSEMKVHLDRPFPYDLPIMKYIANKDVTDQGQTIHLRGVYIFWFVADDDEFTAQHWQRMWWMARDLFRTGVLQRWAMIGYFTVCAPGHEDAAFERLKKLMAASVPEFQLIPRKARAE
;
A
#
# COMPACT_ATOMS: atom_id res chain seq x y z
N MET A 1 10.83 37.48 -36.43
CA MET A 1 10.40 36.14 -35.99
C MET A 1 9.41 35.64 -37.05
N ASN A 2 9.63 34.41 -37.61
CA ASN A 2 8.82 33.86 -38.70
C ASN A 2 7.40 33.55 -38.23
N LYS A 3 6.35 33.77 -39.04
CA LYS A 3 4.93 33.48 -38.74
C LYS A 3 4.73 32.10 -38.13
N GLN A 4 5.46 31.11 -38.61
CA GLN A 4 5.42 29.75 -38.08
C GLN A 4 5.87 29.65 -36.63
N LYS A 5 6.89 30.39 -36.19
CA LYS A 5 7.32 30.44 -34.79
C LYS A 5 6.27 31.06 -33.87
N TRP A 6 5.55 32.07 -34.34
CA TRP A 6 4.45 32.67 -33.63
C TRP A 6 3.26 31.70 -33.47
N ILE A 7 2.91 30.95 -34.51
CA ILE A 7 1.84 29.93 -34.44
C ILE A 7 2.18 28.85 -33.41
N ILE A 8 3.43 28.33 -33.47
CA ILE A 8 3.89 27.31 -32.50
C ILE A 8 3.86 27.86 -31.05
N LEU A 9 4.37 29.07 -30.85
CA LEU A 9 4.34 29.70 -29.53
C LEU A 9 2.92 29.88 -28.99
N THR A 10 2.03 30.40 -29.83
CA THR A 10 0.62 30.59 -29.45
C THR A 10 -0.06 29.26 -29.13
N ALA A 11 0.15 28.22 -29.96
CA ALA A 11 -0.38 26.88 -29.71
C ALA A 11 0.14 26.30 -28.38
N ALA A 12 1.45 26.45 -28.12
CA ALA A 12 2.05 26.01 -26.87
C ALA A 12 1.47 26.72 -25.65
N LEU A 13 1.30 28.07 -25.73
CA LEU A 13 0.69 28.84 -24.64
C LEU A 13 -0.77 28.46 -24.38
N VAL A 14 -1.55 28.23 -25.44
CA VAL A 14 -2.95 27.78 -25.32
C VAL A 14 -3.02 26.40 -24.68
N LEU A 15 -2.13 25.46 -25.06
CA LEU A 15 -2.06 24.14 -24.45
C LEU A 15 -1.67 24.23 -22.96
N ILE A 16 -0.63 24.98 -22.65
CA ILE A 16 -0.17 25.17 -21.26
C ILE A 16 -1.27 25.82 -20.43
N GLY A 17 -1.87 26.90 -20.92
CA GLY A 17 -2.96 27.61 -20.25
C GLY A 17 -4.20 26.73 -20.05
N GLY A 18 -4.56 25.96 -21.08
CA GLY A 18 -5.68 25.02 -21.04
C GLY A 18 -5.46 23.91 -20.01
N VAL A 19 -4.25 23.30 -19.99
CA VAL A 19 -3.88 22.28 -19.01
C VAL A 19 -3.85 22.88 -17.61
N ALA A 20 -3.24 24.05 -17.42
CA ALA A 20 -3.19 24.71 -16.11
C ALA A 20 -4.60 25.03 -15.60
N GLY A 21 -5.47 25.58 -16.44
CA GLY A 21 -6.87 25.87 -16.11
C GLY A 21 -7.65 24.59 -15.73
N LEU A 22 -7.48 23.50 -16.50
CA LEU A 22 -8.07 22.20 -16.19
C LEU A 22 -7.60 21.65 -14.84
N LEU A 23 -6.28 21.68 -14.59
CA LEU A 23 -5.71 21.22 -13.32
C LEU A 23 -6.22 22.04 -12.12
N THR A 24 -6.27 23.36 -12.26
CA THR A 24 -6.81 24.25 -11.21
C THR A 24 -8.28 23.94 -10.93
N ARG A 25 -9.07 23.72 -11.97
CA ARG A 25 -10.48 23.34 -11.83
C ARG A 25 -10.64 21.99 -11.15
N LEU A 26 -9.85 20.99 -11.56
CA LEU A 26 -9.87 19.67 -10.93
C LEU A 26 -9.49 19.77 -9.44
N GLN A 27 -8.44 20.52 -9.11
CA GLN A 27 -7.98 20.71 -7.74
C GLN A 27 -9.03 21.40 -6.85
N SER A 28 -9.76 22.41 -7.39
CA SER A 28 -10.78 23.16 -6.63
C SER A 28 -12.05 22.33 -6.36
N HIS A 29 -12.38 21.36 -7.22
CA HIS A 29 -13.57 20.52 -7.10
C HIS A 29 -13.25 19.11 -6.55
N GLN A 30 -11.98 18.81 -6.35
CA GLN A 30 -11.51 17.51 -5.88
C GLN A 30 -12.03 17.22 -4.47
N LYS A 31 -12.74 16.11 -4.34
CA LYS A 31 -13.15 15.55 -3.04
C LYS A 31 -12.24 14.37 -2.71
N LEU A 32 -11.80 14.29 -1.46
CA LEU A 32 -11.06 13.13 -0.98
C LEU A 32 -12.03 11.99 -0.70
N GLY A 33 -11.74 10.82 -1.26
CA GLY A 33 -12.51 9.59 -1.05
C GLY A 33 -12.44 9.08 0.39
N ARG A 34 -13.26 8.11 0.72
CA ARG A 34 -13.24 7.45 2.02
C ARG A 34 -12.07 6.46 2.10
N PRO A 35 -11.52 6.22 3.29
CA PRO A 35 -10.56 5.13 3.48
C PRO A 35 -11.22 3.78 3.23
N ALA A 36 -10.52 2.85 2.58
CA ALA A 36 -10.92 1.45 2.49
C ALA A 36 -10.38 0.59 3.64
N VAL A 37 -9.88 1.22 4.68
CA VAL A 37 -9.41 0.58 5.92
C VAL A 37 -10.01 1.28 7.12
N LYS A 38 -10.19 0.57 8.23
CA LYS A 38 -10.67 1.13 9.49
C LYS A 38 -9.72 2.20 10.01
N THR A 39 -10.27 3.35 10.36
CA THR A 39 -9.48 4.48 10.84
C THR A 39 -10.24 5.25 11.92
N THR A 40 -9.49 5.84 12.84
CA THR A 40 -9.97 6.85 13.81
C THR A 40 -9.30 8.19 13.54
N SER A 41 -10.01 9.26 13.91
CA SER A 41 -9.48 10.62 13.81
C SER A 41 -8.51 10.89 14.95
N ILE A 42 -7.36 11.50 14.62
CA ILE A 42 -6.42 12.00 15.62
C ILE A 42 -6.74 13.47 15.86
N PRO A 43 -7.12 13.88 17.10
CA PRO A 43 -7.45 15.27 17.41
C PRO A 43 -6.32 16.24 17.01
N GLY A 44 -6.69 17.33 16.31
CA GLY A 44 -5.72 18.32 15.85
C GLY A 44 -4.80 17.92 14.70
N SER A 45 -4.97 16.71 14.13
CA SER A 45 -4.15 16.21 13.04
C SER A 45 -4.95 16.06 11.74
N ARG A 46 -4.26 16.19 10.60
CA ARG A 46 -4.80 15.78 9.29
C ARG A 46 -4.63 14.29 9.03
N ARG A 47 -3.83 13.60 9.84
CA ARG A 47 -3.63 12.16 9.79
C ARG A 47 -4.78 11.44 10.48
N LEU A 48 -5.00 10.20 10.04
CA LEU A 48 -5.85 9.26 10.73
C LEU A 48 -4.98 8.17 11.37
N GLN A 49 -5.45 7.60 12.45
CA GLN A 49 -4.91 6.37 12.99
C GLN A 49 -5.55 5.21 12.23
N VAL A 50 -4.75 4.38 11.56
CA VAL A 50 -5.23 3.12 10.98
C VAL A 50 -5.33 2.08 12.08
N GLU A 51 -6.49 1.44 12.18
CA GLU A 51 -6.76 0.42 13.19
C GLU A 51 -6.38 -0.96 12.67
N LEU A 52 -5.39 -1.58 13.32
CA LEU A 52 -5.03 -2.97 13.09
C LEU A 52 -5.41 -3.81 14.30
N PRO A 53 -5.93 -5.05 14.12
CA PRO A 53 -6.36 -5.89 15.24
C PRO A 53 -5.19 -6.23 16.17
N GLU A 54 -5.41 -6.14 17.48
CA GLU A 54 -4.39 -6.42 18.49
C GLU A 54 -4.08 -7.91 18.63
N ARG A 55 -5.09 -8.74 18.41
CA ARG A 55 -4.98 -10.20 18.46
C ARG A 55 -5.57 -10.80 17.20
N VAL A 56 -4.85 -11.73 16.62
CA VAL A 56 -5.27 -12.46 15.42
C VAL A 56 -4.85 -13.91 15.60
N LEU A 57 -5.80 -14.85 15.53
CA LEU A 57 -5.54 -16.25 15.86
C LEU A 57 -4.93 -16.35 17.29
N ASP A 58 -3.80 -17.05 17.39
CA ASP A 58 -2.99 -17.20 18.60
C ASP A 58 -1.83 -16.18 18.68
N TYR A 59 -1.75 -15.24 17.73
CA TYR A 59 -0.71 -14.22 17.73
C TYR A 59 -1.01 -13.12 18.74
N THR A 60 -0.02 -12.74 19.50
CA THR A 60 0.04 -11.45 20.21
C THR A 60 0.66 -10.40 19.31
N SER A 61 0.39 -9.13 19.55
CA SER A 61 1.04 -8.07 18.76
C SER A 61 1.35 -6.84 19.57
N GLU A 62 2.32 -6.09 19.10
CA GLU A 62 2.69 -4.76 19.58
C GLU A 62 2.54 -3.74 18.45
N ALA A 63 2.05 -2.54 18.78
CA ALA A 63 2.07 -1.42 17.86
C ALA A 63 3.51 -0.97 17.64
N VAL A 64 3.84 -0.65 16.38
CA VAL A 64 5.15 -0.12 16.01
C VAL A 64 4.99 1.32 15.57
N GLU A 65 5.74 2.22 16.17
CA GLU A 65 5.75 3.62 15.76
C GLU A 65 6.51 3.79 14.44
N VAL A 66 6.00 4.68 13.60
CA VAL A 66 6.68 5.05 12.36
C VAL A 66 7.85 5.96 12.70
N ASP A 67 9.02 5.66 12.19
CA ASP A 67 10.22 6.43 12.46
C ASP A 67 10.13 7.86 11.89
N ASN A 68 10.80 8.81 12.54
CA ASN A 68 10.76 10.23 12.19
C ASN A 68 11.32 10.50 10.78
N THR A 69 12.23 9.67 10.29
CA THR A 69 12.78 9.79 8.94
C THR A 69 11.69 9.52 7.90
N THR A 70 10.97 8.41 8.05
CA THR A 70 9.80 8.07 7.20
C THR A 70 8.72 9.15 7.28
N LEU A 71 8.42 9.65 8.48
CA LEU A 71 7.47 10.75 8.68
C LEU A 71 7.88 12.05 8.00
N GLY A 72 9.18 12.33 7.92
CA GLY A 72 9.74 13.52 7.27
C GLY A 72 9.75 13.46 5.74
N TRP A 73 9.77 12.25 5.17
CA TRP A 73 9.85 12.05 3.72
C TRP A 73 8.48 11.95 3.04
N LEU A 74 7.45 11.61 3.80
CA LEU A 74 6.10 11.44 3.28
C LEU A 74 5.23 12.67 3.55
N PRO A 75 4.21 12.92 2.72
CA PRO A 75 3.26 14.01 2.94
C PRO A 75 2.67 14.00 4.34
N GLN A 76 2.48 15.20 4.92
CA GLN A 76 2.05 15.35 6.31
C GLN A 76 0.67 14.75 6.63
N ASP A 77 -0.17 14.51 5.63
CA ASP A 77 -1.49 13.90 5.77
C ASP A 77 -1.51 12.38 5.47
N THR A 78 -0.33 11.77 5.26
CA THR A 78 -0.16 10.32 5.17
C THR A 78 -0.45 9.68 6.51
N SER A 79 -1.31 8.68 6.52
CA SER A 79 -1.74 7.97 7.72
C SER A 79 -1.13 6.55 7.74
N PHE A 80 -0.88 6.03 8.93
CA PHE A 80 -0.16 4.77 9.10
C PHE A 80 -0.87 3.87 10.11
N GLY A 81 -0.67 2.57 9.94
CA GLY A 81 -0.89 1.55 10.95
C GLY A 81 0.20 0.51 10.85
N GLN A 82 0.90 0.25 11.96
CA GLN A 82 1.95 -0.77 11.99
C GLN A 82 1.83 -1.61 13.25
N ARG A 83 1.90 -2.94 13.08
CA ARG A 83 1.96 -3.89 14.19
C ARG A 83 2.91 -5.03 13.88
N ARG A 84 3.62 -5.48 14.90
CA ARG A 84 4.43 -6.70 14.86
C ARG A 84 3.67 -7.80 15.58
N TYR A 85 3.37 -8.87 14.87
CA TYR A 85 2.69 -10.06 15.39
C TYR A 85 3.71 -11.13 15.71
N LYS A 86 3.49 -11.83 16.83
CA LYS A 86 4.34 -12.93 17.29
C LYS A 86 3.46 -14.12 17.70
N ALA A 87 3.72 -15.26 17.07
CA ALA A 87 3.08 -16.53 17.41
C ALA A 87 3.79 -17.21 18.59
N PRO A 88 3.11 -18.15 19.30
CA PRO A 88 3.71 -18.88 20.43
C PRO A 88 4.97 -19.65 20.08
N ASP A 89 5.13 -20.12 18.85
CA ASP A 89 6.30 -20.83 18.35
C ASP A 89 7.46 -19.91 17.92
N GLY A 90 7.33 -18.60 18.13
CA GLY A 90 8.36 -17.61 17.84
C GLY A 90 8.31 -17.03 16.43
N PHE A 91 7.42 -17.48 15.55
CA PHE A 91 7.24 -16.85 14.24
C PHE A 91 6.79 -15.39 14.41
N THR A 92 7.40 -14.49 13.63
CA THR A 92 7.07 -13.07 13.67
C THR A 92 6.64 -12.57 12.30
N ALA A 93 5.66 -11.69 12.26
CA ALA A 93 5.22 -11.01 11.05
C ALA A 93 4.98 -9.53 11.34
N SER A 94 5.45 -8.66 10.47
CA SER A 94 5.12 -7.23 10.51
C SER A 94 3.99 -6.95 9.53
N VAL A 95 2.97 -6.25 10.00
CA VAL A 95 1.86 -5.75 9.17
C VAL A 95 1.93 -4.24 9.15
N ASN A 96 1.93 -3.67 7.98
CA ASN A 96 1.97 -2.23 7.78
C ASN A 96 0.88 -1.78 6.80
N VAL A 97 0.27 -0.66 7.10
CA VAL A 97 -0.69 0.02 6.23
C VAL A 97 -0.25 1.46 6.07
N VAL A 98 -0.11 1.89 4.82
CA VAL A 98 0.12 3.28 4.46
C VAL A 98 -1.11 3.78 3.72
N LEU A 99 -1.84 4.71 4.32
CA LEU A 99 -3.03 5.30 3.74
C LEU A 99 -2.71 6.70 3.24
N MET A 100 -2.86 6.93 1.93
CA MET A 100 -2.61 8.25 1.36
C MET A 100 -3.65 9.28 1.84
N GLY A 101 -3.21 10.52 1.94
CA GLY A 101 -4.06 11.68 2.11
C GLY A 101 -4.46 12.29 0.77
N ARG A 102 -4.34 13.60 0.63
CA ARG A 102 -4.58 14.33 -0.62
C ARG A 102 -3.41 14.24 -1.59
N ASP A 103 -2.22 13.97 -1.07
CA ASP A 103 -1.03 13.84 -1.88
C ASP A 103 -0.80 12.37 -2.25
N ARG A 104 -0.82 12.10 -3.55
CA ARG A 104 -0.60 10.75 -4.12
C ARG A 104 0.82 10.21 -3.91
N THR A 105 1.78 11.07 -3.61
CA THR A 105 3.19 10.69 -3.38
C THR A 105 3.40 9.92 -2.09
N SER A 106 2.38 9.85 -1.20
CA SER A 106 2.37 8.95 -0.04
C SER A 106 2.60 7.48 -0.39
N LEU A 107 2.18 7.06 -1.59
CA LEU A 107 2.30 5.69 -2.08
C LEU A 107 3.15 5.65 -3.33
N HIS A 108 4.42 5.30 -3.18
CA HIS A 108 5.38 5.06 -4.26
C HIS A 108 5.48 3.56 -4.59
N LYS A 109 6.40 3.21 -5.49
CA LYS A 109 6.67 1.80 -5.82
C LYS A 109 7.23 1.09 -4.60
N THR A 110 6.63 -0.05 -4.27
CA THR A 110 6.96 -0.84 -3.07
C THR A 110 8.40 -1.34 -3.08
N GLU A 111 8.97 -1.55 -4.27
CA GLU A 111 10.38 -1.94 -4.43
C GLU A 111 11.33 -0.98 -3.72
N PHE A 112 11.07 0.32 -3.78
CA PHE A 112 11.91 1.33 -3.11
C PHE A 112 11.93 1.17 -1.59
N CYS A 113 10.81 0.76 -0.98
CA CYS A 113 10.76 0.50 0.46
C CYS A 113 11.57 -0.75 0.83
N VAL A 114 11.44 -1.81 0.04
CA VAL A 114 12.13 -3.08 0.29
C VAL A 114 13.64 -2.90 0.10
N GLU A 115 14.05 -2.28 -1.01
CA GLU A 115 15.46 -2.04 -1.32
C GLU A 115 16.07 -1.01 -0.37
N GLY A 116 15.33 0.05 -0.02
CA GLY A 116 15.74 1.05 0.97
C GLY A 116 15.96 0.49 2.37
N ALA A 117 15.27 -0.59 2.73
CA ALA A 117 15.49 -1.35 3.97
C ALA A 117 16.68 -2.35 3.86
N GLY A 118 17.44 -2.31 2.76
CA GLY A 118 18.61 -3.13 2.53
C GLY A 118 18.32 -4.57 2.08
N TRP A 119 17.12 -4.82 1.56
CA TRP A 119 16.74 -6.10 0.96
C TRP A 119 16.94 -6.07 -0.55
N ARG A 120 17.38 -7.16 -1.15
CA ARG A 120 17.51 -7.35 -2.61
C ARG A 120 16.37 -8.24 -3.08
N ILE A 121 15.48 -7.71 -3.91
CA ILE A 121 14.34 -8.46 -4.45
C ILE A 121 14.81 -9.51 -5.44
N ASP A 122 14.44 -10.75 -5.21
CA ASP A 122 14.60 -11.87 -6.14
C ASP A 122 13.41 -11.87 -7.10
N ARG A 123 13.60 -11.28 -8.27
CA ARG A 123 12.53 -11.11 -9.26
C ARG A 123 12.03 -12.43 -9.83
N MET A 124 12.89 -13.46 -9.88
CA MET A 124 12.52 -14.79 -10.41
C MET A 124 11.62 -15.56 -9.43
N ALA A 125 11.81 -15.34 -8.13
CA ALA A 125 11.01 -15.94 -7.08
C ALA A 125 9.79 -15.10 -6.67
N SER A 126 9.63 -13.90 -7.26
CA SER A 126 8.55 -12.95 -6.97
C SER A 126 7.45 -13.02 -8.02
N SER A 127 6.19 -12.96 -7.61
CA SER A 127 5.06 -13.09 -8.54
C SER A 127 3.81 -12.40 -8.00
N GLU A 128 2.97 -11.96 -8.92
CA GLU A 128 1.57 -11.62 -8.63
C GLU A 128 0.74 -12.91 -8.52
N MET A 129 -0.16 -12.94 -7.57
CA MET A 129 -1.08 -14.07 -7.36
C MET A 129 -2.36 -13.61 -6.70
N LYS A 130 -3.32 -14.55 -6.55
CA LYS A 130 -4.56 -14.31 -5.83
C LYS A 130 -4.58 -15.15 -4.55
N VAL A 131 -5.03 -14.56 -3.47
CA VAL A 131 -5.30 -15.24 -2.20
C VAL A 131 -6.79 -15.24 -1.98
N HIS A 132 -7.37 -16.43 -1.82
CA HIS A 132 -8.78 -16.57 -1.50
C HIS A 132 -9.03 -16.22 -0.04
N LEU A 133 -10.01 -15.35 0.20
CA LEU A 133 -10.47 -14.95 1.53
C LEU A 133 -11.96 -15.27 1.65
N ASP A 134 -12.34 -15.99 2.72
CA ASP A 134 -13.73 -16.42 2.94
C ASP A 134 -14.60 -15.32 3.59
N ARG A 135 -13.97 -14.35 4.24
CA ARG A 135 -14.68 -13.32 5.02
C ARG A 135 -14.38 -11.91 4.52
N PRO A 136 -15.35 -10.98 4.58
CA PRO A 136 -16.74 -11.10 5.05
C PRO A 136 -17.66 -11.88 4.10
N PHE A 137 -17.22 -12.15 2.89
CA PHE A 137 -17.78 -13.05 1.87
C PHE A 137 -16.61 -13.57 1.02
N PRO A 138 -16.76 -14.71 0.33
CA PRO A 138 -15.68 -15.29 -0.49
C PRO A 138 -15.27 -14.33 -1.61
N TYR A 139 -13.98 -14.03 -1.72
CA TYR A 139 -13.40 -13.25 -2.81
C TYR A 139 -11.91 -13.55 -2.98
N ASP A 140 -11.39 -13.27 -4.17
CA ASP A 140 -9.99 -13.42 -4.51
C ASP A 140 -9.27 -12.08 -4.43
N LEU A 141 -8.35 -11.93 -3.46
CA LEU A 141 -7.55 -10.74 -3.27
C LEU A 141 -6.27 -10.82 -4.12
N PRO A 142 -6.07 -9.93 -5.11
CA PRO A 142 -4.82 -9.87 -5.85
C PRO A 142 -3.71 -9.33 -4.94
N ILE A 143 -2.60 -10.05 -4.86
CA ILE A 143 -1.43 -9.67 -4.10
C ILE A 143 -0.17 -9.77 -4.93
N MET A 144 0.85 -8.98 -4.59
CA MET A 144 2.22 -9.20 -5.02
C MET A 144 2.98 -9.89 -3.90
N LYS A 145 3.64 -11.01 -4.22
CA LYS A 145 4.61 -11.69 -3.35
C LYS A 145 6.01 -11.33 -3.81
N TYR A 146 6.78 -10.67 -2.96
CA TYR A 146 8.23 -10.50 -3.14
C TYR A 146 8.97 -11.46 -2.24
N ILE A 147 9.94 -12.15 -2.82
CA ILE A 147 11.00 -12.83 -2.10
C ILE A 147 12.23 -11.94 -2.17
N ALA A 148 12.86 -11.69 -1.03
CA ALA A 148 14.00 -10.81 -0.97
C ALA A 148 15.14 -11.44 -0.15
N ASN A 149 16.36 -11.04 -0.45
CA ASN A 149 17.58 -11.53 0.19
C ASN A 149 18.22 -10.41 0.98
N LYS A 150 18.73 -10.73 2.15
CA LYS A 150 19.57 -9.83 2.95
C LYS A 150 20.67 -10.60 3.64
N ASP A 151 21.89 -10.11 3.51
CA ASP A 151 23.04 -10.64 4.22
C ASP A 151 23.30 -9.74 5.44
N VAL A 152 23.39 -10.35 6.61
CA VAL A 152 23.68 -9.66 7.87
C VAL A 152 24.96 -10.26 8.44
N THR A 153 25.90 -9.42 8.79
CA THR A 153 27.13 -9.88 9.47
C THR A 153 26.94 -9.74 10.97
N ASP A 154 27.00 -10.85 11.68
CA ASP A 154 26.98 -10.92 13.13
C ASP A 154 28.21 -11.68 13.64
N GLN A 155 28.95 -11.07 14.55
CA GLN A 155 30.18 -11.63 15.14
C GLN A 155 31.19 -12.19 14.10
N GLY A 156 31.26 -11.52 12.91
CA GLY A 156 32.16 -11.95 11.82
C GLY A 156 31.62 -13.08 10.94
N GLN A 157 30.42 -13.60 11.23
CA GLN A 157 29.77 -14.60 10.40
C GLN A 157 28.68 -13.91 9.53
N THR A 158 28.60 -14.28 8.25
CA THR A 158 27.55 -13.82 7.37
C THR A 158 26.34 -14.74 7.48
N ILE A 159 25.21 -14.17 7.90
CA ILE A 159 23.92 -14.84 7.98
C ILE A 159 23.11 -14.43 6.74
N HIS A 160 22.71 -15.43 5.96
CA HIS A 160 21.84 -15.23 4.81
C HIS A 160 20.37 -15.31 5.25
N LEU A 161 19.63 -14.24 5.05
CA LEU A 161 18.22 -14.14 5.40
C LEU A 161 17.36 -14.07 4.13
N ARG A 162 16.18 -14.68 4.19
CA ARG A 162 15.10 -14.53 3.22
C ARG A 162 13.98 -13.69 3.82
N GLY A 163 13.49 -12.73 3.05
CA GLY A 163 12.29 -11.95 3.36
C GLY A 163 11.14 -12.38 2.45
N VAL A 164 9.98 -12.64 3.04
CA VAL A 164 8.73 -12.82 2.30
C VAL A 164 7.87 -11.58 2.55
N TYR A 165 7.62 -10.82 1.50
CA TYR A 165 6.81 -9.61 1.54
C TYR A 165 5.59 -9.76 0.63
N ILE A 166 4.41 -9.59 1.21
CA ILE A 166 3.13 -9.61 0.51
C ILE A 166 2.54 -8.22 0.57
N PHE A 167 2.06 -7.68 -0.55
CA PHE A 167 1.36 -6.41 -0.51
C PHE A 167 0.28 -6.30 -1.60
N TRP A 168 -0.65 -5.38 -1.36
CA TRP A 168 -1.66 -4.94 -2.32
C TRP A 168 -2.07 -3.51 -2.03
N PHE A 169 -2.82 -2.96 -2.96
CA PHE A 169 -3.46 -1.65 -2.82
C PHE A 169 -4.96 -1.83 -2.76
N VAL A 170 -5.62 -1.02 -1.94
CA VAL A 170 -7.07 -1.02 -1.78
C VAL A 170 -7.60 0.40 -1.73
N ALA A 171 -8.73 0.64 -2.40
CA ALA A 171 -9.52 1.86 -2.31
C ALA A 171 -10.99 1.53 -2.03
N ASP A 172 -11.80 2.55 -1.75
CA ASP A 172 -13.25 2.41 -1.65
C ASP A 172 -13.82 1.85 -2.98
N ASP A 173 -15.06 1.37 -2.98
CA ASP A 173 -15.74 0.79 -4.15
C ASP A 173 -15.15 -0.53 -4.69
N ASP A 174 -14.61 -1.41 -3.82
CA ASP A 174 -14.06 -2.73 -4.16
C ASP A 174 -12.87 -2.71 -5.13
N GLU A 175 -12.10 -1.64 -5.14
CA GLU A 175 -10.90 -1.55 -5.95
C GLU A 175 -9.69 -2.17 -5.23
N PHE A 176 -9.24 -3.33 -5.71
CA PHE A 176 -8.02 -4.02 -5.22
C PHE A 176 -7.07 -4.27 -6.37
N THR A 177 -5.79 -4.01 -6.16
CA THR A 177 -4.76 -4.36 -7.14
C THR A 177 -3.41 -4.58 -6.48
N ALA A 178 -2.63 -5.50 -7.04
CA ALA A 178 -1.23 -5.69 -6.69
C ALA A 178 -0.31 -4.73 -7.46
N GLN A 179 -0.83 -4.02 -8.46
CA GLN A 179 -0.02 -3.28 -9.41
C GLN A 179 -0.11 -1.76 -9.22
N HIS A 180 1.06 -1.13 -9.04
CA HIS A 180 1.15 0.32 -8.86
C HIS A 180 0.60 1.11 -10.06
N TRP A 181 0.89 0.68 -11.31
CA TRP A 181 0.41 1.38 -12.51
C TRP A 181 -1.12 1.32 -12.64
N GLN A 182 -1.74 0.18 -12.32
CA GLN A 182 -3.18 -0.01 -12.37
C GLN A 182 -3.89 0.89 -11.34
N ARG A 183 -3.34 0.95 -10.11
CA ARG A 183 -3.79 1.90 -9.09
C ARG A 183 -3.75 3.34 -9.60
N MET A 184 -2.64 3.75 -10.23
CA MET A 184 -2.50 5.11 -10.78
C MET A 184 -3.51 5.40 -11.88
N TRP A 185 -3.76 4.42 -12.75
CA TRP A 185 -4.76 4.54 -13.81
C TRP A 185 -6.17 4.67 -13.24
N TRP A 186 -6.57 3.82 -12.30
CA TRP A 186 -7.88 3.88 -11.67
C TRP A 186 -8.09 5.21 -10.93
N MET A 187 -7.12 5.64 -10.16
CA MET A 187 -7.15 6.93 -9.48
C MET A 187 -7.35 8.11 -10.44
N ALA A 188 -6.65 8.10 -11.60
CA ALA A 188 -6.83 9.13 -12.62
C ALA A 188 -8.23 9.06 -13.25
N ARG A 189 -8.70 7.86 -13.63
CA ARG A 189 -10.03 7.62 -14.19
C ARG A 189 -11.13 8.16 -13.26
N ASP A 190 -11.06 7.86 -11.98
CA ASP A 190 -12.10 8.24 -11.02
C ASP A 190 -12.07 9.73 -10.74
N LEU A 191 -10.89 10.32 -10.64
CA LEU A 191 -10.74 11.76 -10.50
C LEU A 191 -11.40 12.50 -11.68
N PHE A 192 -11.18 12.02 -12.92
CA PHE A 192 -11.79 12.63 -14.12
C PHE A 192 -13.30 12.39 -14.20
N ARG A 193 -13.78 11.21 -13.81
CA ARG A 193 -15.21 10.85 -13.95
C ARG A 193 -16.07 11.42 -12.84
N THR A 194 -15.60 11.43 -11.61
CA THR A 194 -16.40 11.73 -10.42
C THR A 194 -15.91 12.95 -9.64
N GLY A 195 -14.71 13.47 -9.92
CA GLY A 195 -14.06 14.49 -9.12
C GLY A 195 -13.58 13.96 -7.76
N VAL A 196 -13.60 12.64 -7.54
CA VAL A 196 -13.15 12.01 -6.30
C VAL A 196 -11.71 11.53 -6.46
N LEU A 197 -10.82 12.01 -5.61
CA LEU A 197 -9.51 11.43 -5.42
C LEU A 197 -9.65 10.24 -4.46
N GLN A 198 -9.64 9.03 -5.00
CA GLN A 198 -9.71 7.81 -4.19
C GLN A 198 -8.56 7.76 -3.19
N ARG A 199 -8.92 7.43 -1.94
CA ARG A 199 -7.97 7.37 -0.83
C ARG A 199 -7.38 5.97 -0.70
N TRP A 200 -6.38 5.69 -1.53
CA TRP A 200 -5.73 4.40 -1.58
C TRP A 200 -4.94 4.09 -0.32
N ALA A 201 -5.01 2.85 0.13
CA ALA A 201 -4.12 2.29 1.12
C ALA A 201 -3.23 1.21 0.48
N MET A 202 -1.97 1.17 0.85
CA MET A 202 -1.08 0.04 0.62
C MET A 202 -1.03 -0.78 1.91
N ILE A 203 -1.31 -2.07 1.80
CA ILE A 203 -1.25 -3.01 2.91
C ILE A 203 -0.10 -3.96 2.64
N GLY A 204 0.77 -4.16 3.62
CA GLY A 204 1.95 -5.01 3.52
C GLY A 204 2.06 -5.97 4.69
N TYR A 205 2.45 -7.21 4.41
CA TYR A 205 2.81 -8.25 5.39
C TYR A 205 4.23 -8.70 5.10
N PHE A 206 5.06 -8.71 6.12
CA PHE A 206 6.46 -9.06 6.00
C PHE A 206 6.89 -10.03 7.08
N THR A 207 7.67 -11.04 6.70
CA THR A 207 8.36 -11.93 7.64
C THR A 207 9.74 -12.28 7.13
N VAL A 208 10.60 -12.68 8.03
CA VAL A 208 11.96 -13.17 7.74
C VAL A 208 12.02 -14.65 8.03
N CYS A 209 12.70 -15.40 7.17
CA CYS A 209 12.93 -16.82 7.34
C CYS A 209 14.35 -17.22 6.90
N ALA A 210 14.75 -18.44 7.21
CA ALA A 210 15.95 -19.04 6.67
C ALA A 210 15.75 -19.38 5.17
N PRO A 211 16.82 -19.44 4.37
CA PRO A 211 16.75 -19.92 3.00
C PRO A 211 16.09 -21.31 2.90
N GLY A 212 15.21 -21.47 1.90
CA GLY A 212 14.45 -22.70 1.68
C GLY A 212 13.17 -22.85 2.51
N HIS A 213 12.83 -21.85 3.35
CA HIS A 213 11.61 -21.85 4.16
C HIS A 213 10.58 -20.81 3.70
N GLU A 214 10.78 -20.22 2.52
CA GLU A 214 9.96 -19.11 2.00
C GLU A 214 8.50 -19.52 1.79
N ASP A 215 8.26 -20.73 1.30
CA ASP A 215 6.89 -21.22 1.07
C ASP A 215 6.16 -21.47 2.39
N ALA A 216 6.83 -22.06 3.38
CA ALA A 216 6.25 -22.24 4.71
C ALA A 216 5.94 -20.91 5.39
N ALA A 217 6.84 -19.92 5.26
CA ALA A 217 6.64 -18.56 5.75
C ALA A 217 5.46 -17.87 5.04
N PHE A 218 5.35 -18.03 3.72
CA PHE A 218 4.25 -17.51 2.93
C PHE A 218 2.91 -18.10 3.33
N GLU A 219 2.82 -19.43 3.53
CA GLU A 219 1.59 -20.08 3.99
C GLU A 219 1.14 -19.55 5.36
N ARG A 220 2.08 -19.26 6.25
CA ARG A 220 1.78 -18.65 7.56
C ARG A 220 1.27 -17.23 7.40
N LEU A 221 1.89 -16.41 6.53
CA LEU A 221 1.40 -15.07 6.22
C LEU A 221 -0.03 -15.12 5.63
N LYS A 222 -0.33 -16.06 4.74
CA LYS A 222 -1.69 -16.22 4.20
C LYS A 222 -2.72 -16.51 5.29
N LYS A 223 -2.40 -17.38 6.25
CA LYS A 223 -3.29 -17.66 7.39
C LYS A 223 -3.51 -16.41 8.24
N LEU A 224 -2.45 -15.65 8.51
CA LEU A 224 -2.55 -14.39 9.25
C LEU A 224 -3.39 -13.37 8.47
N MET A 225 -3.21 -13.26 7.14
CA MET A 225 -4.02 -12.40 6.27
C MET A 225 -5.50 -12.78 6.32
N ALA A 226 -5.82 -14.06 6.11
CA ALA A 226 -7.20 -14.55 6.10
C ALA A 226 -7.95 -14.25 7.41
N ALA A 227 -7.23 -14.25 8.53
CA ALA A 227 -7.78 -13.93 9.83
C ALA A 227 -7.86 -12.42 10.11
N SER A 228 -6.85 -11.64 9.70
CA SER A 228 -6.74 -10.22 10.08
C SER A 228 -7.35 -9.25 9.07
N VAL A 229 -7.27 -9.51 7.76
CA VAL A 229 -7.76 -8.59 6.72
C VAL A 229 -9.25 -8.24 6.92
N PRO A 230 -10.15 -9.18 7.20
CA PRO A 230 -11.57 -8.87 7.43
C PRO A 230 -11.83 -7.97 8.65
N GLU A 231 -10.87 -7.86 9.56
CA GLU A 231 -11.00 -7.07 10.77
C GLU A 231 -10.74 -5.57 10.54
N PHE A 232 -9.92 -5.21 9.52
CA PHE A 232 -9.53 -3.82 9.29
C PHE A 232 -9.73 -3.30 7.87
N GLN A 233 -9.77 -4.17 6.85
CA GLN A 233 -10.07 -3.77 5.48
C GLN A 233 -11.59 -3.67 5.30
N LEU A 234 -12.05 -2.51 4.85
CA LEU A 234 -13.46 -2.27 4.59
C LEU A 234 -13.78 -2.73 3.17
N ILE A 235 -14.67 -3.70 3.05
CA ILE A 235 -15.18 -4.15 1.76
C ILE A 235 -16.61 -3.65 1.63
N PRO A 236 -16.92 -2.79 0.65
CA PRO A 236 -18.25 -2.26 0.45
C PRO A 236 -19.27 -3.36 0.12
N ARG A 237 -20.53 -3.08 0.47
CA ARG A 237 -21.65 -4.04 0.37
C ARG A 237 -22.11 -4.36 -1.07
N LYS A 238 -21.50 -3.79 -2.12
CA LYS A 238 -21.96 -4.00 -3.51
C LYS A 238 -21.81 -5.43 -4.03
N ALA A 239 -21.01 -6.27 -3.42
CA ALA A 239 -20.90 -7.70 -3.76
C ALA A 239 -22.09 -8.56 -3.25
N ARG A 240 -23.18 -7.96 -2.74
CA ARG A 240 -24.40 -8.68 -2.28
C ARG A 240 -25.53 -8.77 -3.32
N ALA A 241 -25.30 -8.32 -4.54
CA ALA A 241 -26.35 -8.29 -5.58
C ALA A 241 -25.87 -8.98 -6.87
N GLU A 242 -25.51 -10.26 -6.77
CA GLU A 242 -25.53 -11.23 -7.87
C GLU A 242 -25.96 -12.59 -7.32
#